data_9d70e423b7247ecdb5b815ee9e2950c4
#
_entry.id   9d70e423b7247ecdb5b815ee9e2950c4
#
_cell.length_a   1.000
_cell.length_b   1.000
_cell.length_c   1.000
_cell.angle_alpha   90.00
_cell.angle_beta   90.00
_cell.angle_gamma   90.00
#
_symmetry.space_group_name_H-M   'P 1'
#
loop_
_entity.id
_entity.type
_entity.pdbx_description
1 polymer ?
#
loop_
_entity_poly.entity_id
_entity_poly.type
_entity_poly.pdbx_seq_one_letter_code
_entity_poly.pdbx_strand_id
1 'polypeptide(L)'
;EKAGSTIEQLDVSEIERFWYFMQQEMTESARVVTYQGEVALPTGETATRSITRIGSFNSISEGEYLSYAGNIGHLQVLPKQPDAGTLSMASDLEGATSGFTKVGIDPTGGVGGQVMANLVNFPSVEEQVRNNSGTIGFIIIGVGIIGIILGFYRLLMLELTSAKVRSQLKSNTPAKNNPLGRVLMVADNNPNADTETLELKLEEAVLKERPQIESGLHVMKIISMIAPLLGLLGTVTGMIVTFQAITIFGAGDPKAMAGGISGALVTTVLGLVVAIPM
;
A
#
# COMPACT_ATOMS: atom_id res chain seq x y z
N GLU A 1 -33.66 0.71 33.08
CA GLU A 1 -33.07 0.56 34.43
C GLU A 1 -33.94 -0.24 35.41
N LYS A 2 -34.48 -1.39 35.00
CA LYS A 2 -35.14 -2.38 35.88
C LYS A 2 -34.67 -3.81 35.55
N ALA A 3 -33.38 -3.99 35.32
CA ALA A 3 -32.81 -5.31 35.18
C ALA A 3 -32.35 -5.80 36.56
N GLY A 4 -33.25 -6.44 37.31
CA GLY A 4 -32.85 -7.05 38.57
C GLY A 4 -33.94 -7.45 39.54
N SER A 5 -35.21 -7.28 39.23
CA SER A 5 -36.30 -7.74 40.11
C SER A 5 -37.42 -8.33 39.29
N THR A 6 -37.73 -9.60 39.58
CA THR A 6 -38.97 -10.31 39.24
C THR A 6 -39.59 -9.94 37.89
N ILE A 7 -39.83 -10.92 37.04
CA ILE A 7 -40.56 -10.74 35.78
C ILE A 7 -41.94 -10.08 36.15
N GLU A 8 -41.97 -8.77 36.26
CA GLU A 8 -43.21 -8.01 36.30
C GLU A 8 -43.84 -8.17 34.90
N GLN A 9 -45.05 -8.67 34.86
CA GLN A 9 -45.82 -8.76 33.62
C GLN A 9 -45.94 -7.36 33.05
N LEU A 10 -45.42 -7.15 31.82
CA LEU A 10 -45.56 -5.89 31.10
C LEU A 10 -47.08 -5.56 30.97
N ASP A 11 -47.45 -4.34 31.33
CA ASP A 11 -48.81 -3.87 31.09
C ASP A 11 -49.07 -3.71 29.59
N VAL A 12 -50.34 -3.84 29.19
CA VAL A 12 -50.74 -3.72 27.77
C VAL A 12 -50.30 -2.37 27.20
N SER A 13 -50.40 -1.30 27.99
CA SER A 13 -49.93 0.04 27.58
C SER A 13 -48.42 0.12 27.34
N GLU A 14 -47.59 -0.63 28.06
CA GLU A 14 -46.15 -0.72 27.83
C GLU A 14 -45.82 -1.51 26.56
N ILE A 15 -46.58 -2.56 26.27
CA ILE A 15 -46.49 -3.34 25.04
C ILE A 15 -46.87 -2.49 23.82
N GLU A 16 -47.98 -1.76 23.88
CA GLU A 16 -48.39 -0.84 22.81
C GLU A 16 -47.37 0.25 22.57
N ARG A 17 -46.82 0.84 23.62
CA ARG A 17 -45.74 1.84 23.51
C ARG A 17 -44.49 1.29 22.91
N PHE A 18 -44.09 0.08 23.29
CA PHE A 18 -42.94 -0.63 22.69
C PHE A 18 -43.16 -0.91 21.19
N TRP A 19 -44.34 -1.42 20.85
CA TRP A 19 -44.73 -1.64 19.46
C TRP A 19 -44.71 -0.35 18.65
N TYR A 20 -45.22 0.75 19.19
CA TYR A 20 -45.18 2.06 18.54
C TYR A 20 -43.74 2.52 18.26
N PHE A 21 -42.86 2.42 19.24
CA PHE A 21 -41.43 2.78 19.02
C PHE A 21 -40.74 1.89 18.00
N MET A 22 -41.04 0.60 17.96
CA MET A 22 -40.52 -0.27 16.91
C MET A 22 -41.00 0.16 15.52
N GLN A 23 -42.29 0.48 15.36
CA GLN A 23 -42.83 0.96 14.09
C GLN A 23 -42.24 2.32 13.70
N GLN A 24 -42.04 3.20 14.65
CA GLN A 24 -41.36 4.49 14.41
C GLN A 24 -39.93 4.28 13.94
N GLU A 25 -39.16 3.45 14.62
CA GLU A 25 -37.77 3.14 14.23
C GLU A 25 -37.69 2.52 12.83
N MET A 26 -38.57 1.57 12.54
CA MET A 26 -38.65 0.97 11.19
C MET A 26 -38.96 2.04 10.12
N THR A 27 -39.82 2.99 10.39
CA THR A 27 -40.16 4.05 9.46
C THR A 27 -39.02 5.03 9.28
N GLU A 28 -38.41 5.47 10.38
CA GLU A 28 -37.30 6.43 10.32
C GLU A 28 -36.02 5.81 9.74
N SER A 29 -35.78 4.52 9.95
CA SER A 29 -34.64 3.80 9.36
C SER A 29 -34.72 3.70 7.84
N ALA A 30 -35.91 3.86 7.24
CA ALA A 30 -36.10 3.84 5.79
C ALA A 30 -35.96 5.25 5.13
N ARG A 31 -35.77 6.31 5.91
CA ARG A 31 -35.78 7.69 5.40
C ARG A 31 -34.38 8.23 5.21
N VAL A 32 -34.19 8.98 4.13
CA VAL A 32 -33.06 9.89 3.97
C VAL A 32 -33.54 11.29 4.36
N VAL A 33 -32.90 11.89 5.36
CA VAL A 33 -33.32 13.16 5.97
C VAL A 33 -32.12 14.09 6.10
N THR A 34 -32.31 15.35 5.71
CA THR A 34 -31.31 16.41 5.91
C THR A 34 -31.77 17.35 7.01
N TYR A 35 -30.89 17.64 7.97
CA TYR A 35 -31.14 18.54 9.09
C TYR A 35 -29.87 19.28 9.50
N GLN A 36 -30.01 20.36 10.28
CA GLN A 36 -28.87 21.06 10.87
C GLN A 36 -28.52 20.44 12.21
N GLY A 37 -27.24 20.14 12.42
CA GLY A 37 -26.77 19.55 13.66
C GLY A 37 -25.32 19.90 13.97
N GLU A 38 -24.91 19.67 15.20
CA GLU A 38 -23.53 19.88 15.63
C GLU A 38 -22.65 18.71 15.23
N VAL A 39 -21.52 19.02 14.59
CA VAL A 39 -20.52 18.07 14.17
C VAL A 39 -19.18 18.44 14.79
N ALA A 40 -18.56 17.49 15.49
CA ALA A 40 -17.21 17.65 16.00
C ALA A 40 -16.20 17.49 14.86
N LEU A 41 -15.35 18.48 14.69
CA LEU A 41 -14.27 18.51 13.69
C LEU A 41 -13.03 17.79 14.21
N PRO A 42 -12.13 17.34 13.34
CA PRO A 42 -10.85 16.76 13.75
C PRO A 42 -9.95 17.74 14.54
N THR A 43 -10.21 19.03 14.44
CA THR A 43 -9.55 20.09 15.22
C THR A 43 -9.98 20.14 16.68
N GLY A 44 -11.05 19.41 17.07
CA GLY A 44 -11.65 19.45 18.41
C GLY A 44 -12.71 20.54 18.60
N GLU A 45 -13.00 21.33 17.57
CA GLU A 45 -14.08 22.31 17.58
C GLU A 45 -15.40 21.69 17.11
N THR A 46 -16.53 22.25 17.55
CA THR A 46 -17.85 21.88 17.06
C THR A 46 -18.36 22.93 16.08
N ALA A 47 -18.92 22.49 14.97
CA ALA A 47 -19.52 23.36 13.96
C ALA A 47 -20.95 22.88 13.65
N THR A 48 -21.88 23.82 13.47
CA THR A 48 -23.22 23.51 12.99
C THR A 48 -23.15 23.31 11.47
N ARG A 49 -23.47 22.09 11.02
CA ARG A 49 -23.43 21.71 9.61
C ARG A 49 -24.76 21.10 9.15
N SER A 50 -24.98 21.12 7.84
CA SER A 50 -26.07 20.36 7.24
C SER A 50 -25.69 18.89 7.22
N ILE A 51 -26.51 18.04 7.84
CA ILE A 51 -26.26 16.60 7.97
C ILE A 51 -27.33 15.85 7.19
N THR A 52 -26.92 15.04 6.24
CA THR A 52 -27.80 14.11 5.52
C THR A 52 -27.66 12.73 6.13
N ARG A 53 -28.70 12.28 6.83
CA ARG A 53 -28.79 10.95 7.45
C ARG A 53 -29.45 9.97 6.49
N ILE A 54 -28.82 8.83 6.28
CA ILE A 54 -29.29 7.73 5.43
C ILE A 54 -29.79 6.62 6.36
N GLY A 55 -31.07 6.68 6.69
CA GLY A 55 -31.68 5.71 7.62
C GLY A 55 -30.95 5.65 8.97
N SER A 56 -30.68 4.44 9.42
CA SER A 56 -29.84 4.14 10.59
C SER A 56 -28.39 3.81 10.24
N PHE A 57 -28.01 3.88 8.94
CA PHE A 57 -26.72 3.38 8.48
C PHE A 57 -25.59 4.41 8.57
N ASN A 58 -25.76 5.54 7.89
CA ASN A 58 -24.71 6.55 7.78
C ASN A 58 -25.25 7.97 7.89
N SER A 59 -24.38 8.87 8.29
CA SER A 59 -24.59 10.32 8.23
C SER A 59 -23.44 10.95 7.42
N ILE A 60 -23.78 11.93 6.61
CA ILE A 60 -22.86 12.63 5.68
C ILE A 60 -23.01 14.12 5.91
N SER A 61 -21.93 14.87 5.81
CA SER A 61 -21.91 16.32 5.82
C SER A 61 -20.74 16.84 5.01
N GLU A 62 -21.01 17.77 4.08
CA GLU A 62 -20.01 18.36 3.19
C GLU A 62 -19.20 17.31 2.39
N GLY A 63 -19.86 16.21 1.97
CA GLY A 63 -19.27 15.10 1.25
C GLY A 63 -18.44 14.14 2.12
N GLU A 64 -18.36 14.36 3.43
CA GLU A 64 -17.63 13.53 4.39
C GLU A 64 -18.58 12.64 5.20
N TYR A 65 -18.16 11.42 5.46
CA TYR A 65 -18.87 10.51 6.36
C TYR A 65 -18.63 10.87 7.82
N LEU A 66 -19.70 10.80 8.60
CA LEU A 66 -19.69 11.06 10.03
C LEU A 66 -19.88 9.77 10.82
N SER A 67 -19.38 9.73 12.04
CA SER A 67 -19.66 8.68 13.02
C SER A 67 -20.22 9.30 14.30
N TYR A 68 -21.10 8.57 14.99
CA TYR A 68 -21.60 9.00 16.28
C TYR A 68 -20.59 8.64 17.38
N ALA A 69 -20.13 9.65 18.10
CA ALA A 69 -19.24 9.47 19.24
C ALA A 69 -20.07 9.49 20.54
N GLY A 70 -20.38 8.31 21.07
CA GLY A 70 -21.21 8.16 22.28
C GLY A 70 -20.65 8.83 23.54
N ASN A 71 -19.32 9.03 23.59
CA ASN A 71 -18.64 9.71 24.70
C ASN A 71 -18.87 11.23 24.72
N ILE A 72 -19.12 11.86 23.57
CA ILE A 72 -19.38 13.30 23.45
C ILE A 72 -20.81 13.63 23.07
N GLY A 73 -21.62 12.61 22.71
CA GLY A 73 -23.04 12.80 22.37
C GLY A 73 -23.29 13.48 21.02
N HIS A 74 -22.28 13.70 20.20
CA HIS A 74 -22.35 14.38 18.91
C HIS A 74 -21.81 13.52 17.77
N LEU A 75 -22.20 13.87 16.55
CA LEU A 75 -21.57 13.34 15.35
C LEU A 75 -20.18 13.95 15.17
N GLN A 76 -19.22 13.15 14.75
CA GLN A 76 -17.86 13.58 14.44
C GLN A 76 -17.48 13.18 13.02
N VAL A 77 -16.66 14.00 12.37
CA VAL A 77 -16.07 13.65 11.09
C VAL A 77 -15.16 12.44 11.28
N LEU A 78 -15.31 11.43 10.43
CA LEU A 78 -14.40 10.27 10.46
C LEU A 78 -12.95 10.72 10.21
N PRO A 79 -12.00 10.39 11.09
CA PRO A 79 -10.60 10.78 10.92
C PRO A 79 -9.96 10.24 9.65
N LYS A 80 -10.47 9.12 9.15
CA LYS A 80 -10.09 8.52 7.87
C LYS A 80 -11.35 8.26 7.07
N GLN A 81 -11.45 8.93 5.95
CA GLN A 81 -12.58 8.84 5.06
C GLN A 81 -12.44 7.63 4.11
N PRO A 82 -13.54 7.13 3.53
CA PRO A 82 -13.53 6.16 2.45
C PRO A 82 -12.78 6.67 1.20
N ASP A 83 -12.72 5.83 0.16
CA ASP A 83 -12.09 6.18 -1.11
C ASP A 83 -12.81 7.35 -1.82
N ALA A 84 -12.08 8.02 -2.71
CA ALA A 84 -12.57 9.20 -3.43
C ALA A 84 -13.87 8.94 -4.23
N GLY A 85 -14.06 7.70 -4.73
CA GLY A 85 -15.29 7.33 -5.45
C GLY A 85 -16.50 7.31 -4.50
N THR A 86 -16.35 6.78 -3.30
CA THR A 86 -17.39 6.77 -2.26
C THR A 86 -17.71 8.18 -1.77
N LEU A 87 -16.69 9.05 -1.61
CA LEU A 87 -16.90 10.45 -1.23
C LEU A 87 -17.61 11.25 -2.33
N SER A 88 -17.31 11.00 -3.60
CA SER A 88 -18.04 11.63 -4.72
C SER A 88 -19.52 11.27 -4.69
N MET A 89 -19.86 10.00 -4.44
CA MET A 89 -21.25 9.57 -4.30
C MET A 89 -21.96 10.23 -3.10
N ALA A 90 -21.25 10.49 -2.01
CA ALA A 90 -21.77 11.20 -0.86
C ALA A 90 -22.11 12.66 -1.20
N SER A 91 -21.20 13.36 -1.88
CA SER A 91 -21.43 14.73 -2.37
C SER A 91 -22.59 14.80 -3.37
N ASP A 92 -22.69 13.82 -4.28
CA ASP A 92 -23.79 13.74 -5.24
C ASP A 92 -25.15 13.58 -4.54
N LEU A 93 -25.20 12.81 -3.44
CA LEU A 93 -26.42 12.67 -2.63
C LEU A 93 -26.82 13.99 -1.96
N GLU A 94 -25.88 14.73 -1.39
CA GLU A 94 -26.15 16.03 -0.76
C GLU A 94 -26.64 17.08 -1.77
N GLY A 95 -26.15 17.01 -3.00
CA GLY A 95 -26.59 17.89 -4.10
C GLY A 95 -27.91 17.46 -4.76
N ALA A 96 -28.39 16.24 -4.49
CA ALA A 96 -29.57 15.71 -5.15
C ALA A 96 -30.86 16.31 -4.57
N THR A 97 -31.68 16.91 -5.45
CA THR A 97 -32.99 17.47 -5.07
C THR A 97 -34.16 16.53 -5.40
N SER A 98 -33.95 15.52 -6.23
CA SER A 98 -34.97 14.54 -6.63
C SER A 98 -34.33 13.35 -7.36
N GLY A 99 -35.04 12.22 -7.42
CA GLY A 99 -34.63 11.03 -8.14
C GLY A 99 -33.83 10.02 -7.28
N PHE A 100 -33.11 9.12 -7.95
CA PHE A 100 -32.31 8.09 -7.29
C PHE A 100 -30.83 8.42 -7.43
N THR A 101 -30.14 8.49 -6.32
CA THR A 101 -28.70 8.71 -6.25
C THR A 101 -28.02 7.49 -5.62
N LYS A 102 -26.89 7.08 -6.19
CA LYS A 102 -26.06 6.01 -5.59
C LYS A 102 -25.29 6.58 -4.43
N VAL A 103 -25.23 5.84 -3.32
CA VAL A 103 -24.45 6.20 -2.15
C VAL A 103 -23.87 4.94 -1.51
N GLY A 104 -22.66 5.04 -1.00
CA GLY A 104 -22.04 3.98 -0.19
C GLY A 104 -22.68 3.95 1.19
N ILE A 105 -23.18 2.80 1.61
CA ILE A 105 -23.71 2.59 2.97
C ILE A 105 -22.92 1.51 3.69
N ASP A 106 -22.79 1.68 5.00
CA ASP A 106 -22.23 0.68 5.89
C ASP A 106 -23.35 0.06 6.74
N PRO A 107 -23.78 -1.17 6.43
CA PRO A 107 -24.88 -1.82 7.16
C PRO A 107 -24.44 -2.48 8.49
N THR A 108 -23.16 -2.39 8.87
CA THR A 108 -22.59 -3.21 9.95
C THR A 108 -22.74 -2.64 11.35
N GLY A 109 -23.32 -1.46 11.51
CA GLY A 109 -23.52 -0.88 12.85
C GLY A 109 -24.65 0.12 12.90
N GLY A 110 -25.29 0.25 14.06
CA GLY A 110 -26.18 1.35 14.32
C GLY A 110 -25.41 2.68 14.36
N VAL A 111 -26.00 3.72 13.77
CA VAL A 111 -25.51 5.10 13.84
C VAL A 111 -24.05 5.28 13.40
N GLY A 112 -23.78 5.06 12.12
CA GLY A 112 -22.51 5.46 11.50
C GLY A 112 -21.62 4.36 10.99
N GLY A 113 -22.03 3.10 11.07
CA GLY A 113 -21.30 1.96 10.50
C GLY A 113 -20.00 1.61 11.22
N GLN A 114 -19.85 0.35 11.63
CA GLN A 114 -18.62 -0.09 12.30
C GLN A 114 -17.46 -0.31 11.33
N VAL A 115 -17.74 -0.72 10.08
CA VAL A 115 -16.69 -0.92 9.08
C VAL A 115 -16.05 0.40 8.72
N MET A 116 -16.84 1.45 8.43
CA MET A 116 -16.30 2.78 8.14
C MET A 116 -15.56 3.37 9.33
N ALA A 117 -16.08 3.25 10.55
CA ALA A 117 -15.37 3.69 11.75
C ALA A 117 -14.05 2.95 11.97
N ASN A 118 -13.97 1.67 11.58
CA ASN A 118 -12.75 0.86 11.66
C ASN A 118 -11.76 1.13 10.52
N LEU A 119 -12.15 1.81 9.44
CA LEU A 119 -11.21 2.21 8.39
C LEU A 119 -10.02 3.02 8.93
N VAL A 120 -10.23 3.77 10.02
CA VAL A 120 -9.14 4.46 10.75
C VAL A 120 -8.06 3.50 11.22
N ASN A 121 -8.44 2.28 11.57
CA ASN A 121 -7.53 1.27 12.09
C ASN A 121 -6.76 0.51 10.99
N PHE A 122 -7.17 0.66 9.71
CA PHE A 122 -6.42 0.07 8.60
C PHE A 122 -5.30 1.03 8.17
N PRO A 123 -4.05 0.71 8.49
CA PRO A 123 -2.93 1.55 8.09
C PRO A 123 -2.79 1.56 6.56
N SER A 124 -2.43 2.71 5.99
CA SER A 124 -2.07 2.80 4.58
C SER A 124 -0.86 1.91 4.26
N VAL A 125 -0.65 1.57 2.98
CA VAL A 125 0.52 0.76 2.58
C VAL A 125 1.82 1.41 3.04
N GLU A 126 1.92 2.74 2.95
CA GLU A 126 3.07 3.52 3.41
C GLU A 126 3.26 3.39 4.94
N GLU A 127 2.18 3.53 5.71
CA GLU A 127 2.19 3.34 7.16
C GLU A 127 2.54 1.90 7.55
N GLN A 128 2.05 0.91 6.80
CA GLN A 128 2.40 -0.49 7.02
C GLN A 128 3.89 -0.73 6.80
N VAL A 129 4.45 -0.19 5.71
CA VAL A 129 5.89 -0.29 5.43
C VAL A 129 6.68 0.43 6.51
N ARG A 130 6.29 1.63 6.91
CA ARG A 130 7.01 2.45 7.88
C ARG A 130 6.96 1.90 9.30
N ASN A 131 5.78 1.48 9.75
CA ASN A 131 5.55 1.09 11.14
C ASN A 131 5.71 -0.40 11.40
N ASN A 132 5.40 -1.26 10.41
CA ASN A 132 5.35 -2.69 10.61
C ASN A 132 6.53 -3.45 10.00
N SER A 133 7.33 -2.85 9.10
CA SER A 133 8.45 -3.57 8.47
C SER A 133 9.67 -3.77 9.36
N GLY A 134 9.71 -3.09 10.51
CA GLY A 134 10.82 -3.19 11.48
C GLY A 134 12.20 -2.86 10.87
N THR A 135 13.25 -3.19 11.59
CA THR A 135 14.65 -2.93 11.17
C THR A 135 15.00 -3.64 9.84
N ILE A 136 14.47 -4.85 9.62
CA ILE A 136 14.75 -5.63 8.40
C ILE A 136 14.15 -4.97 7.17
N GLY A 137 12.95 -4.40 7.26
CA GLY A 137 12.34 -3.67 6.16
C GLY A 137 13.17 -2.46 5.71
N PHE A 138 13.72 -1.70 6.64
CA PHE A 138 14.63 -0.59 6.31
C PHE A 138 15.92 -1.05 5.63
N ILE A 139 16.47 -2.20 6.04
CA ILE A 139 17.64 -2.80 5.39
C ILE A 139 17.30 -3.17 3.94
N ILE A 140 16.16 -3.82 3.70
CA ILE A 140 15.70 -4.21 2.36
C ILE A 140 15.52 -2.96 1.48
N ILE A 141 14.90 -1.90 2.00
CA ILE A 141 14.73 -0.64 1.27
C ILE A 141 16.11 -0.03 0.93
N GLY A 142 17.03 0.00 1.88
CA GLY A 142 18.39 0.49 1.66
C GLY A 142 19.12 -0.28 0.55
N VAL A 143 19.08 -1.61 0.60
CA VAL A 143 19.64 -2.49 -0.46
C VAL A 143 18.95 -2.24 -1.80
N GLY A 144 17.62 -2.05 -1.80
CA GLY A 144 16.84 -1.72 -3.00
C GLY A 144 17.27 -0.40 -3.64
N ILE A 145 17.45 0.65 -2.85
CA ILE A 145 17.88 1.97 -3.34
C ILE A 145 19.29 1.86 -3.96
N ILE A 146 20.23 1.17 -3.29
CA ILE A 146 21.57 0.93 -3.81
C ILE A 146 21.48 0.17 -5.14
N GLY A 147 20.65 -0.89 -5.20
CA GLY A 147 20.45 -1.68 -6.41
C GLY A 147 19.89 -0.85 -7.57
N ILE A 148 18.89 -0.01 -7.32
CA ILE A 148 18.30 0.88 -8.34
C ILE A 148 19.34 1.88 -8.86
N ILE A 149 20.13 2.50 -7.98
CA ILE A 149 21.18 3.45 -8.36
C ILE A 149 22.24 2.75 -9.25
N LEU A 150 22.70 1.57 -8.82
CA LEU A 150 23.66 0.77 -9.59
C LEU A 150 23.08 0.32 -10.94
N GLY A 151 21.84 -0.13 -10.96
CA GLY A 151 21.14 -0.53 -12.18
C GLY A 151 21.00 0.61 -13.18
N PHE A 152 20.56 1.78 -12.71
CA PHE A 152 20.43 2.97 -13.54
C PHE A 152 21.78 3.46 -14.07
N TYR A 153 22.80 3.52 -13.22
CA TYR A 153 24.17 3.84 -13.63
C TYR A 153 24.66 2.88 -14.72
N ARG A 154 24.42 1.59 -14.53
CA ARG A 154 24.84 0.56 -15.47
C ARG A 154 24.11 0.64 -16.81
N LEU A 155 22.81 0.88 -16.77
CA LEU A 155 21.99 1.06 -17.96
C LEU A 155 22.51 2.24 -18.80
N LEU A 156 22.80 3.38 -18.16
CA LEU A 156 23.38 4.52 -18.86
C LEU A 156 24.74 4.21 -19.50
N MET A 157 25.61 3.51 -18.77
CA MET A 157 26.92 3.12 -19.30
C MET A 157 26.82 2.16 -20.49
N LEU A 158 25.88 1.21 -20.45
CA LEU A 158 25.61 0.29 -21.54
C LEU A 158 25.06 1.00 -22.79
N GLU A 159 24.11 1.93 -22.58
CA GLU A 159 23.54 2.74 -23.67
C GLU A 159 24.64 3.60 -24.36
N LEU A 160 25.50 4.24 -23.57
CA LEU A 160 26.63 5.01 -24.11
C LEU A 160 27.63 4.12 -24.90
N THR A 161 27.89 2.92 -24.39
CA THR A 161 28.75 1.95 -25.06
C THR A 161 28.09 1.44 -26.35
N SER A 162 26.79 1.14 -26.31
CA SER A 162 26.00 0.72 -27.46
C SER A 162 26.01 1.79 -28.57
N ALA A 163 25.83 3.06 -28.19
CA ALA A 163 25.88 4.19 -29.13
C ALA A 163 27.25 4.28 -29.83
N LYS A 164 28.35 4.10 -29.07
CA LYS A 164 29.72 4.10 -29.63
C LYS A 164 29.92 2.91 -30.56
N VAL A 165 29.45 1.72 -30.22
CA VAL A 165 29.51 0.53 -31.06
C VAL A 165 28.71 0.73 -32.35
N ARG A 166 27.51 1.28 -32.28
CA ARG A 166 26.68 1.62 -33.48
C ARG A 166 27.39 2.64 -34.40
N SER A 167 28.07 3.62 -33.80
CA SER A 167 28.87 4.58 -34.57
C SER A 167 30.06 3.88 -35.27
N GLN A 168 30.72 2.95 -34.57
CA GLN A 168 31.84 2.16 -35.14
C GLN A 168 31.40 1.30 -36.34
N LEU A 169 30.20 0.71 -36.29
CA LEU A 169 29.64 -0.07 -37.41
C LEU A 169 29.46 0.75 -38.70
N LYS A 170 29.39 2.05 -38.60
CA LYS A 170 29.27 2.97 -39.74
C LYS A 170 30.62 3.54 -40.20
N SER A 171 31.71 3.26 -39.47
CA SER A 171 33.07 3.75 -39.73
C SER A 171 33.98 2.61 -40.16
N ASN A 172 34.73 2.83 -41.21
CA ASN A 172 35.72 1.86 -41.67
C ASN A 172 37.04 1.90 -40.88
N THR A 173 37.22 2.92 -40.00
CA THR A 173 38.44 3.05 -39.19
C THR A 173 38.18 2.58 -37.77
N PRO A 174 38.92 1.59 -37.23
CA PRO A 174 38.74 1.13 -35.87
C PRO A 174 39.07 2.20 -34.83
N ALA A 175 38.23 2.42 -33.86
CA ALA A 175 38.43 3.41 -32.78
C ALA A 175 38.68 2.72 -31.44
N LYS A 176 39.66 3.18 -30.65
CA LYS A 176 40.00 2.62 -29.32
C LYS A 176 38.92 2.85 -28.25
N ASN A 177 38.00 3.78 -28.48
CA ASN A 177 37.04 4.26 -27.49
C ASN A 177 35.82 3.35 -27.32
N ASN A 178 35.74 2.23 -28.02
CA ASN A 178 34.64 1.28 -27.93
C ASN A 178 35.14 -0.16 -28.05
N PRO A 179 34.42 -1.15 -27.48
CA PRO A 179 34.84 -2.56 -27.49
C PRO A 179 35.01 -3.13 -28.89
N LEU A 180 34.09 -2.84 -29.81
CA LEU A 180 34.13 -3.33 -31.18
C LEU A 180 35.38 -2.80 -31.91
N GLY A 181 35.70 -1.51 -31.77
CA GLY A 181 36.86 -0.91 -32.38
C GLY A 181 38.18 -1.54 -31.87
N ARG A 182 38.26 -1.82 -30.56
CA ARG A 182 39.44 -2.50 -30.00
C ARG A 182 39.60 -3.93 -30.52
N VAL A 183 38.54 -4.66 -30.75
CA VAL A 183 38.57 -6.00 -31.38
C VAL A 183 39.00 -5.87 -32.86
N LEU A 184 38.42 -4.92 -33.61
CA LEU A 184 38.81 -4.70 -35.04
C LEU A 184 40.25 -4.29 -35.19
N MET A 185 40.83 -3.54 -34.26
CA MET A 185 42.27 -3.19 -34.29
C MET A 185 43.20 -4.41 -34.20
N VAL A 186 42.73 -5.53 -33.62
CA VAL A 186 43.52 -6.77 -33.59
C VAL A 186 43.70 -7.34 -35.01
N ALA A 187 42.65 -7.23 -35.84
CA ALA A 187 42.76 -7.61 -37.25
C ALA A 187 43.72 -6.68 -38.02
N ASP A 188 43.58 -5.37 -37.84
CA ASP A 188 44.48 -4.38 -38.51
C ASP A 188 45.95 -4.53 -38.11
N ASN A 189 46.21 -4.91 -36.86
CA ASN A 189 47.56 -5.11 -36.34
C ASN A 189 48.20 -6.47 -36.78
N ASN A 190 47.43 -7.36 -37.38
CA ASN A 190 47.89 -8.68 -37.81
C ASN A 190 47.53 -8.99 -39.29
N PRO A 191 47.94 -8.15 -40.26
CA PRO A 191 47.49 -8.28 -41.63
C PRO A 191 48.02 -9.55 -42.33
N ASN A 192 49.08 -10.14 -41.81
CA ASN A 192 49.71 -11.33 -42.37
C ASN A 192 49.43 -12.63 -41.63
N ALA A 193 48.49 -12.59 -40.66
CA ALA A 193 48.07 -13.78 -39.93
C ALA A 193 47.18 -14.67 -40.82
N ASP A 194 47.39 -15.98 -40.72
CA ASP A 194 46.46 -16.95 -41.31
C ASP A 194 45.11 -16.89 -40.68
N THR A 195 44.10 -17.38 -41.37
CA THR A 195 42.70 -17.26 -40.94
C THR A 195 42.43 -17.85 -39.55
N GLU A 196 43.05 -19.01 -39.26
CA GLU A 196 42.90 -19.71 -37.98
C GLU A 196 43.53 -18.91 -36.82
N THR A 197 44.76 -18.41 -37.03
CA THR A 197 45.44 -17.56 -36.04
C THR A 197 44.69 -16.22 -35.81
N LEU A 198 44.15 -15.63 -36.87
CA LEU A 198 43.39 -14.40 -36.76
C LEU A 198 42.10 -14.61 -35.96
N GLU A 199 41.37 -15.70 -36.20
CA GLU A 199 40.15 -16.07 -35.48
C GLU A 199 40.42 -16.22 -33.98
N LEU A 200 41.47 -16.97 -33.60
CA LEU A 200 41.89 -17.15 -32.20
C LEU A 200 42.23 -15.81 -31.52
N LYS A 201 42.92 -14.90 -32.21
CA LYS A 201 43.27 -13.58 -31.69
C LYS A 201 42.02 -12.68 -31.49
N LEU A 202 41.07 -12.79 -32.41
CA LEU A 202 39.77 -12.05 -32.27
C LEU A 202 38.95 -12.60 -31.14
N GLU A 203 38.87 -13.91 -30.96
CA GLU A 203 38.18 -14.52 -29.81
C GLU A 203 38.84 -14.10 -28.49
N GLU A 204 40.19 -14.11 -28.40
CA GLU A 204 40.91 -13.61 -27.23
C GLU A 204 40.57 -12.15 -26.94
N ALA A 205 40.50 -11.30 -27.98
CA ALA A 205 40.14 -9.89 -27.82
C ALA A 205 38.72 -9.73 -27.33
N VAL A 206 37.75 -10.49 -27.85
CA VAL A 206 36.37 -10.50 -27.38
C VAL A 206 36.26 -10.93 -25.91
N LEU A 207 36.99 -11.98 -25.54
CA LEU A 207 37.04 -12.46 -24.16
C LEU A 207 37.63 -11.42 -23.19
N LYS A 208 38.61 -10.60 -23.64
CA LYS A 208 39.17 -9.49 -22.86
C LYS A 208 38.16 -8.32 -22.64
N GLU A 209 37.28 -8.06 -23.61
CA GLU A 209 36.28 -7.00 -23.53
C GLU A 209 35.07 -7.40 -22.67
N ARG A 210 34.75 -8.69 -22.64
CA ARG A 210 33.57 -9.23 -21.93
C ARG A 210 33.47 -8.82 -20.45
N PRO A 211 34.56 -8.88 -19.62
CA PRO A 211 34.48 -8.50 -18.22
C PRO A 211 34.09 -7.02 -18.00
N GLN A 212 34.49 -6.12 -18.92
CA GLN A 212 34.15 -4.71 -18.84
C GLN A 212 32.64 -4.48 -19.14
N ILE A 213 32.11 -5.25 -20.10
CA ILE A 213 30.71 -5.20 -20.48
C ILE A 213 29.82 -5.85 -19.40
N GLU A 214 30.27 -6.92 -18.77
CA GLU A 214 29.51 -7.63 -17.69
C GLU A 214 29.77 -7.06 -16.29
N SER A 215 30.70 -6.13 -16.15
CA SER A 215 31.04 -5.51 -14.87
C SER A 215 29.76 -4.92 -14.21
N GLY A 216 29.53 -5.20 -12.93
CA GLY A 216 28.37 -4.73 -12.16
C GLY A 216 27.14 -5.63 -12.27
N LEU A 217 26.95 -6.44 -13.32
CA LEU A 217 25.83 -7.38 -13.41
C LEU A 217 25.87 -8.43 -12.28
N HIS A 218 27.09 -8.81 -11.88
CA HIS A 218 27.28 -9.76 -10.77
C HIS A 218 26.70 -9.22 -9.44
N VAL A 219 26.91 -7.92 -9.16
CA VAL A 219 26.39 -7.29 -7.95
C VAL A 219 24.85 -7.22 -7.99
N MET A 220 24.26 -6.87 -9.13
CA MET A 220 22.81 -6.86 -9.31
C MET A 220 22.22 -8.26 -9.11
N LYS A 221 22.86 -9.30 -9.67
CA LYS A 221 22.47 -10.70 -9.46
C LYS A 221 22.53 -11.09 -7.98
N ILE A 222 23.55 -10.66 -7.24
CA ILE A 222 23.64 -10.90 -5.79
C ILE A 222 22.50 -10.21 -5.05
N ILE A 223 22.19 -8.95 -5.36
CA ILE A 223 21.06 -8.20 -4.74
C ILE A 223 19.74 -8.92 -5.02
N SER A 224 19.49 -9.34 -6.27
CA SER A 224 18.29 -10.08 -6.65
C SER A 224 18.13 -11.40 -5.88
N MET A 225 19.22 -12.07 -5.54
CA MET A 225 19.18 -13.31 -4.73
C MET A 225 19.02 -13.03 -3.24
N ILE A 226 19.66 -12.00 -2.69
CA ILE A 226 19.67 -11.72 -1.25
C ILE A 226 18.37 -11.02 -0.81
N ALA A 227 17.77 -10.16 -1.63
CA ALA A 227 16.61 -9.39 -1.24
C ALA A 227 15.40 -10.27 -0.80
N PRO A 228 15.02 -11.36 -1.52
CA PRO A 228 13.98 -12.26 -1.05
C PRO A 228 14.35 -13.02 0.23
N LEU A 229 15.64 -13.35 0.41
CA LEU A 229 16.10 -14.02 1.63
C LEU A 229 16.00 -13.09 2.84
N LEU A 230 16.28 -11.80 2.68
CA LEU A 230 16.04 -10.79 3.71
C LEU A 230 14.53 -10.65 4.00
N GLY A 231 13.69 -10.72 2.96
CA GLY A 231 12.23 -10.77 3.13
C GLY A 231 11.79 -11.98 3.95
N LEU A 232 12.33 -13.17 3.66
CA LEU A 232 12.08 -14.37 4.44
C LEU A 232 12.57 -14.24 5.89
N LEU A 233 13.74 -13.67 6.10
CA LEU A 233 14.24 -13.36 7.45
C LEU A 233 13.29 -12.45 8.21
N GLY A 234 12.69 -11.47 7.52
CA GLY A 234 11.67 -10.59 8.06
C GLY A 234 10.42 -11.34 8.53
N THR A 235 9.98 -12.37 7.80
CA THR A 235 8.83 -13.20 8.24
C THR A 235 9.15 -13.98 9.51
N VAL A 236 10.31 -14.59 9.59
CA VAL A 236 10.72 -15.36 10.77
C VAL A 236 10.78 -14.45 12.00
N THR A 237 11.44 -13.29 11.89
CA THR A 237 11.54 -12.34 13.01
C THR A 237 10.19 -11.75 13.40
N GLY A 238 9.33 -11.42 12.43
CA GLY A 238 7.97 -10.94 12.68
C GLY A 238 7.11 -11.97 13.43
N MET A 239 7.21 -13.24 13.05
CA MET A 239 6.52 -14.32 13.76
C MET A 239 7.05 -14.53 15.18
N ILE A 240 8.36 -14.40 15.39
CA ILE A 240 8.94 -14.46 16.76
C ILE A 240 8.32 -13.37 17.63
N VAL A 241 8.24 -12.12 17.16
CA VAL A 241 7.62 -11.01 17.90
C VAL A 241 6.14 -11.30 18.18
N THR A 242 5.42 -11.87 17.22
CA THR A 242 4.01 -12.25 17.40
C THR A 242 3.85 -13.28 18.54
N PHE A 243 4.67 -14.33 18.55
CA PHE A 243 4.61 -15.35 19.61
C PHE A 243 5.04 -14.78 20.98
N GLN A 244 6.01 -13.87 21.01
CA GLN A 244 6.37 -13.17 22.25
C GLN A 244 5.21 -12.33 22.78
N ALA A 245 4.50 -11.60 21.90
CA ALA A 245 3.31 -10.85 22.29
C ALA A 245 2.20 -11.75 22.85
N ILE A 246 1.95 -12.91 22.22
CA ILE A 246 1.01 -13.91 22.75
C ILE A 246 1.43 -14.42 24.15
N THR A 247 2.73 -14.65 24.35
CA THR A 247 3.24 -15.14 25.63
C THR A 247 3.09 -14.10 26.75
N ILE A 248 3.25 -12.81 26.44
CA ILE A 248 3.20 -11.71 27.42
C ILE A 248 1.74 -11.29 27.70
N PHE A 249 0.93 -11.11 26.65
CA PHE A 249 -0.41 -10.54 26.74
C PHE A 249 -1.52 -11.59 26.65
N GLY A 250 -1.18 -12.86 26.42
CA GLY A 250 -2.14 -13.92 26.11
C GLY A 250 -2.74 -13.76 24.71
N ALA A 251 -3.65 -14.68 24.35
CA ALA A 251 -4.37 -14.63 23.08
C ALA A 251 -5.50 -13.56 23.03
N GLY A 252 -5.57 -12.71 24.04
CA GLY A 252 -6.66 -11.73 24.22
C GLY A 252 -6.48 -10.42 23.45
N ASP A 253 -5.33 -10.18 22.81
CA ASP A 253 -5.11 -8.98 21.96
C ASP A 253 -4.91 -9.34 20.48
N PRO A 254 -6.00 -9.50 19.69
CA PRO A 254 -5.91 -9.80 18.27
C PRO A 254 -5.19 -8.71 17.47
N LYS A 255 -5.19 -7.45 17.94
CA LYS A 255 -4.59 -6.33 17.24
C LYS A 255 -3.05 -6.39 17.28
N ALA A 256 -2.48 -6.71 18.43
CA ALA A 256 -1.04 -6.90 18.59
C ALA A 256 -0.55 -8.09 17.73
N MET A 257 -1.30 -9.19 17.71
CA MET A 257 -1.00 -10.35 16.89
C MET A 257 -1.06 -10.02 15.39
N ALA A 258 -2.12 -9.34 14.94
CA ALA A 258 -2.29 -8.95 13.54
C ALA A 258 -1.16 -8.00 13.07
N GLY A 259 -0.69 -7.11 13.94
CA GLY A 259 0.43 -6.20 13.64
C GLY A 259 1.73 -6.95 13.33
N GLY A 260 2.10 -7.94 14.14
CA GLY A 260 3.30 -8.75 13.93
C GLY A 260 3.23 -9.61 12.66
N ILE A 261 2.08 -10.24 12.39
CA ILE A 261 1.85 -11.01 11.16
C ILE A 261 1.90 -10.09 9.93
N SER A 262 1.23 -8.94 10.00
CA SER A 262 1.23 -7.96 8.90
C SER A 262 2.65 -7.50 8.59
N GLY A 263 3.45 -7.16 9.61
CA GLY A 263 4.84 -6.76 9.44
C GLY A 263 5.69 -7.84 8.77
N ALA A 264 5.51 -9.08 9.17
CA ALA A 264 6.18 -10.22 8.55
C ALA A 264 5.87 -10.33 7.05
N LEU A 265 4.61 -10.22 6.66
CA LEU A 265 4.19 -10.28 5.24
C LEU A 265 4.70 -9.09 4.42
N VAL A 266 4.69 -7.89 4.99
CA VAL A 266 5.19 -6.67 4.34
C VAL A 266 6.67 -6.79 3.98
N THR A 267 7.51 -7.35 4.86
CA THR A 267 8.94 -7.54 4.57
C THR A 267 9.20 -8.48 3.39
N THR A 268 8.37 -9.52 3.22
CA THR A 268 8.46 -10.42 2.06
C THR A 268 8.10 -9.68 0.76
N VAL A 269 7.03 -8.90 0.77
CA VAL A 269 6.63 -8.09 -0.39
C VAL A 269 7.75 -7.12 -0.76
N LEU A 270 8.35 -6.43 0.22
CA LEU A 270 9.49 -5.53 -0.02
C LEU A 270 10.68 -6.26 -0.64
N GLY A 271 11.02 -7.45 -0.13
CA GLY A 271 12.09 -8.27 -0.69
C GLY A 271 11.87 -8.63 -2.16
N LEU A 272 10.63 -9.01 -2.53
CA LEU A 272 10.27 -9.31 -3.91
C LEU A 272 10.25 -8.06 -4.80
N VAL A 273 9.73 -6.93 -4.31
CA VAL A 273 9.71 -5.65 -5.04
C VAL A 273 11.13 -5.19 -5.38
N VAL A 274 12.08 -5.42 -4.49
CA VAL A 274 13.51 -5.12 -4.76
C VAL A 274 14.13 -6.11 -5.73
N ALA A 275 13.81 -7.41 -5.62
CA ALA A 275 14.45 -8.45 -6.41
C ALA A 275 14.03 -8.48 -7.89
N ILE A 276 12.74 -8.21 -8.19
CA ILE A 276 12.20 -8.35 -9.55
C ILE A 276 12.85 -7.41 -10.57
N PRO A 277 13.14 -6.13 -10.26
CA PRO A 277 13.76 -5.23 -11.21
C PRO A 277 15.26 -5.48 -11.42
N MET A 278 15.92 -6.23 -10.52
CA MET A 278 17.36 -6.48 -10.52
C MET A 278 17.74 -7.68 -11.40
#